data_4b26b3a9323a846371e756c57f60e83b
#
_entry.id   4b26b3a9323a846371e756c57f60e83b
#
_cell.length_a   1.000
_cell.length_b   1.000
_cell.length_c   1.000
_cell.angle_alpha   90.00
_cell.angle_beta   90.00
_cell.angle_gamma   90.00
#
_symmetry.space_group_name_H-M   'P 1'
#
loop_
_entity.id
_entity.type
_entity.pdbx_description
1 polymer ?
#
loop_
_entity_poly.entity_id
_entity_poly.type
_entity_poly.pdbx_seq_one_letter_code
_entity_poly.pdbx_strand_id
1 'polypeptide(L)'
;IASNDGTFLKRFLENGCKVLGVDPAKNIAELAVENGIPTRNDFFTIELANILLDEDGKSDIIFARNVIPHVKEIHSVISGMSTLLKANGVGIIEFHNAELLLEQLHYDYIYHEHLFYYTLTAIDYLLNKHGLYVFDILDIAIIQHYNWSPCDCSYFGVGLIGNG
;
A
#
# COMPACT_ATOMS: atom_id res chain seq x y z
N ILE A 1 -2.39 -1.47 -4.90
CA ILE A 1 -1.08 -1.00 -5.39
C ILE A 1 -0.05 -2.04 -5.00
N ALA A 2 0.87 -2.40 -5.94
CA ALA A 2 1.77 -3.53 -5.80
C ALA A 2 0.99 -4.81 -5.43
N SER A 3 0.06 -5.17 -6.31
CA SER A 3 -0.94 -6.20 -6.03
C SER A 3 -0.40 -7.62 -6.08
N ASN A 4 0.85 -7.77 -6.51
CA ASN A 4 1.53 -9.04 -6.66
C ASN A 4 0.71 -10.00 -7.56
N ASP A 5 0.69 -11.29 -7.28
CA ASP A 5 -0.03 -12.34 -8.01
C ASP A 5 -1.57 -12.28 -7.86
N GLY A 6 -2.10 -11.25 -7.20
CA GLY A 6 -3.53 -11.06 -7.00
C GLY A 6 -4.15 -11.89 -5.87
N THR A 7 -3.39 -12.74 -5.18
CA THR A 7 -3.91 -13.62 -4.11
C THR A 7 -4.68 -12.84 -3.04
N PHE A 8 -4.21 -11.64 -2.66
CA PHE A 8 -4.90 -10.77 -1.70
C PHE A 8 -6.24 -10.27 -2.27
N LEU A 9 -6.24 -9.78 -3.51
CA LEU A 9 -7.44 -9.24 -4.17
C LEU A 9 -8.49 -10.33 -4.45
N LYS A 10 -8.07 -11.57 -4.63
CA LYS A 10 -8.97 -12.71 -4.86
C LYS A 10 -10.05 -12.83 -3.78
N ARG A 11 -9.70 -12.57 -2.52
CA ARG A 11 -10.66 -12.63 -1.40
C ARG A 11 -11.79 -11.60 -1.54
N PHE A 12 -11.48 -10.41 -2.05
CA PHE A 12 -12.49 -9.39 -2.30
C PHE A 12 -13.35 -9.75 -3.52
N LEU A 13 -12.74 -10.26 -4.58
CA LEU A 13 -13.47 -10.70 -5.78
C LEU A 13 -14.44 -11.84 -5.46
N GLU A 14 -14.02 -12.85 -4.69
CA GLU A 14 -14.87 -13.96 -4.23
C GLU A 14 -16.07 -13.49 -3.37
N ASN A 15 -15.96 -12.32 -2.74
CA ASN A 15 -17.05 -11.69 -1.99
C ASN A 15 -17.84 -10.65 -2.80
N GLY A 16 -17.71 -10.66 -4.13
CA GLY A 16 -18.52 -9.83 -5.03
C GLY A 16 -18.03 -8.38 -5.20
N CYS A 17 -16.84 -8.05 -4.70
CA CYS A 17 -16.24 -6.73 -4.93
C CYS A 17 -15.65 -6.63 -6.34
N LYS A 18 -15.79 -5.47 -7.00
CA LYS A 18 -14.97 -5.13 -8.16
C LYS A 18 -13.54 -4.85 -7.68
N VAL A 19 -12.55 -5.50 -8.29
CA VAL A 19 -11.14 -5.34 -7.92
C VAL A 19 -10.30 -4.97 -9.13
N LEU A 20 -9.22 -4.24 -8.89
CA LEU A 20 -8.18 -3.96 -9.87
C LEU A 20 -6.82 -3.98 -9.17
N GLY A 21 -5.92 -4.81 -9.67
CA GLY A 21 -4.51 -4.81 -9.29
C GLY A 21 -3.69 -3.84 -10.13
N VAL A 22 -2.64 -3.29 -9.54
CA VAL A 22 -1.58 -2.57 -10.26
C VAL A 22 -0.25 -3.11 -9.77
N ASP A 23 0.56 -3.65 -10.68
CA ASP A 23 1.88 -4.21 -10.36
C ASP A 23 2.87 -3.98 -11.50
N PRO A 24 4.09 -3.44 -11.23
CA PRO A 24 5.06 -3.16 -12.28
C PRO A 24 5.77 -4.42 -12.79
N ALA A 25 5.76 -5.52 -12.04
CA ALA A 25 6.42 -6.77 -12.43
C ALA A 25 5.56 -7.53 -13.46
N LYS A 26 5.95 -7.47 -14.72
CA LYS A 26 5.18 -8.02 -15.85
C LYS A 26 4.78 -9.49 -15.65
N ASN A 27 5.72 -10.34 -15.29
CA ASN A 27 5.47 -11.78 -15.08
C ASN A 27 4.49 -12.02 -13.92
N ILE A 28 4.49 -11.19 -12.92
CA ILE A 28 3.60 -11.29 -11.75
C ILE A 28 2.20 -10.76 -12.09
N ALA A 29 2.12 -9.63 -12.81
CA ALA A 29 0.85 -9.10 -13.29
C ALA A 29 0.17 -10.08 -14.27
N GLU A 30 0.93 -10.73 -15.17
CA GLU A 30 0.41 -11.77 -16.07
C GLU A 30 -0.15 -12.96 -15.28
N LEU A 31 0.57 -13.42 -14.24
CA LEU A 31 0.09 -14.50 -13.36
C LEU A 31 -1.20 -14.11 -12.63
N ALA A 32 -1.31 -12.86 -12.14
CA ALA A 32 -2.54 -12.37 -11.53
C ALA A 32 -3.72 -12.43 -12.51
N VAL A 33 -3.53 -12.01 -13.75
CA VAL A 33 -4.56 -12.06 -14.81
C VAL A 33 -4.94 -13.52 -15.13
N GLU A 34 -3.98 -14.44 -15.24
CA GLU A 34 -4.23 -15.86 -15.42
C GLU A 34 -5.06 -16.45 -14.27
N ASN A 35 -4.86 -15.95 -13.04
CA ASN A 35 -5.66 -16.31 -11.86
C ASN A 35 -7.04 -15.62 -11.80
N GLY A 36 -7.42 -14.88 -12.85
CA GLY A 36 -8.71 -14.21 -12.95
C GLY A 36 -8.79 -12.88 -12.21
N ILE A 37 -7.66 -12.29 -11.82
CA ILE A 37 -7.61 -10.99 -11.15
C ILE A 37 -7.23 -9.90 -12.16
N PRO A 38 -8.14 -8.97 -12.51
CA PRO A 38 -7.81 -7.84 -13.38
C PRO A 38 -6.61 -7.08 -12.82
N THR A 39 -5.53 -6.98 -13.59
CA THR A 39 -4.29 -6.35 -13.13
C THR A 39 -3.67 -5.54 -14.26
N ARG A 40 -3.35 -4.28 -13.96
CA ARG A 40 -2.60 -3.37 -14.83
C ARG A 40 -1.12 -3.55 -14.58
N ASN A 41 -0.35 -3.86 -15.61
CA ASN A 41 1.10 -3.93 -15.52
C ASN A 41 1.69 -2.53 -15.71
N ASP A 42 1.86 -1.80 -14.63
CA ASP A 42 2.45 -0.45 -14.62
C ASP A 42 2.91 -0.07 -13.21
N PHE A 43 3.72 0.98 -13.09
CA PHE A 43 3.97 1.65 -11.81
C PHE A 43 2.77 2.52 -11.44
N PHE A 44 2.35 2.44 -10.17
CA PHE A 44 1.29 3.31 -9.69
C PHE A 44 1.82 4.73 -9.48
N THR A 45 1.34 5.66 -10.30
CA THR A 45 1.68 7.08 -10.30
C THR A 45 0.43 7.93 -10.38
N ILE A 46 0.55 9.25 -10.23
CA ILE A 46 -0.57 10.18 -10.43
C ILE A 46 -1.09 10.13 -11.88
N GLU A 47 -0.21 9.91 -12.87
CA GLU A 47 -0.58 9.79 -14.28
C GLU A 47 -1.45 8.55 -14.51
N LEU A 48 -1.01 7.39 -13.98
CA LEU A 48 -1.83 6.18 -14.06
C LEU A 48 -3.14 6.35 -13.29
N ALA A 49 -3.12 6.99 -12.12
CA ALA A 49 -4.33 7.24 -11.34
C ALA A 49 -5.37 8.06 -12.12
N ASN A 50 -4.93 9.07 -12.90
CA ASN A 50 -5.83 9.83 -13.76
C ASN A 50 -6.43 8.97 -14.88
N ILE A 51 -5.64 8.09 -15.50
CA ILE A 51 -6.14 7.14 -16.52
C ILE A 51 -7.19 6.21 -15.89
N LEU A 52 -6.90 5.64 -14.73
CA LEU A 52 -7.84 4.74 -14.03
C LEU A 52 -9.11 5.47 -13.58
N LEU A 53 -8.99 6.74 -13.20
CA LEU A 53 -10.15 7.57 -12.87
C LEU A 53 -11.10 7.72 -14.05
N ASP A 54 -10.57 7.93 -15.25
CA ASP A 54 -11.34 8.08 -16.48
C ASP A 54 -11.94 6.74 -16.93
N GLU A 55 -11.21 5.62 -16.78
CA GLU A 55 -11.64 4.28 -17.22
C GLU A 55 -12.62 3.63 -16.22
N ASP A 56 -12.35 3.68 -14.92
CA ASP A 56 -13.03 2.88 -13.89
C ASP A 56 -13.72 3.72 -12.81
N GLY A 57 -13.43 5.02 -12.76
CA GLY A 57 -13.94 5.92 -11.74
C GLY A 57 -13.22 5.80 -10.40
N LYS A 58 -13.82 6.37 -9.36
CA LYS A 58 -13.24 6.41 -8.01
C LYS A 58 -13.45 5.10 -7.25
N SER A 59 -12.47 4.77 -6.41
CA SER A 59 -12.43 3.57 -5.58
C SER A 59 -12.96 3.83 -4.17
N ASP A 60 -13.64 2.83 -3.61
CA ASP A 60 -14.05 2.83 -2.20
C ASP A 60 -12.87 2.55 -1.28
N ILE A 61 -11.97 1.64 -1.70
CA ILE A 61 -10.81 1.23 -0.91
C ILE A 61 -9.58 1.14 -1.82
N ILE A 62 -8.44 1.63 -1.33
CA ILE A 62 -7.13 1.45 -1.97
C ILE A 62 -6.16 0.85 -0.95
N PHE A 63 -5.51 -0.24 -1.32
CA PHE A 63 -4.46 -0.87 -0.51
C PHE A 63 -3.07 -0.57 -1.08
N ALA A 64 -2.12 -0.22 -0.20
CA ALA A 64 -0.70 -0.09 -0.50
C ALA A 64 0.09 -0.81 0.62
N ARG A 65 0.21 -2.15 0.48
CA ARG A 65 0.81 -3.00 1.49
C ARG A 65 2.29 -3.20 1.23
N ASN A 66 3.11 -2.80 2.18
CA ASN A 66 4.58 -2.94 2.13
C ASN A 66 5.20 -2.44 0.81
N VAL A 67 4.69 -1.33 0.28
CA VAL A 67 5.19 -0.73 -0.98
C VAL A 67 5.80 0.66 -0.75
N ILE A 68 5.25 1.43 0.18
CA ILE A 68 5.64 2.83 0.42
C ILE A 68 7.14 3.00 0.71
N PRO A 69 7.82 2.13 1.49
CA PRO A 69 9.25 2.22 1.72
C PRO A 69 10.12 2.07 0.46
N HIS A 70 9.61 1.42 -0.57
CA HIS A 70 10.33 1.13 -1.82
C HIS A 70 10.15 2.18 -2.91
N VAL A 71 9.24 3.14 -2.71
CA VAL A 71 8.85 4.09 -3.76
C VAL A 71 9.67 5.36 -3.69
N LYS A 72 10.42 5.65 -4.76
CA LYS A 72 11.19 6.89 -4.89
C LYS A 72 10.30 8.13 -5.03
N GLU A 73 9.29 8.05 -5.89
CA GLU A 73 8.38 9.16 -6.19
C GLU A 73 7.11 9.12 -5.32
N ILE A 74 7.31 9.09 -3.99
CA ILE A 74 6.23 8.88 -3.02
C ILE A 74 5.09 9.89 -3.14
N HIS A 75 5.41 11.15 -3.46
CA HIS A 75 4.39 12.19 -3.67
C HIS A 75 3.44 11.86 -4.82
N SER A 76 3.95 11.26 -5.91
CA SER A 76 3.13 10.82 -7.05
C SER A 76 2.16 9.72 -6.63
N VAL A 77 2.63 8.74 -5.84
CA VAL A 77 1.78 7.65 -5.33
C VAL A 77 0.68 8.17 -4.41
N ILE A 78 1.02 9.01 -3.44
CA ILE A 78 0.03 9.55 -2.49
C ILE A 78 -0.97 10.48 -3.20
N SER A 79 -0.52 11.31 -4.15
CA SER A 79 -1.43 12.11 -5.01
C SER A 79 -2.38 11.21 -5.81
N GLY A 80 -1.86 10.13 -6.37
CA GLY A 80 -2.67 9.15 -7.11
C GLY A 80 -3.73 8.50 -6.21
N MET A 81 -3.39 8.12 -4.99
CA MET A 81 -4.35 7.59 -4.02
C MET A 81 -5.43 8.62 -3.71
N SER A 82 -5.06 9.87 -3.42
CA SER A 82 -6.00 10.96 -3.15
C SER A 82 -6.96 11.21 -4.33
N THR A 83 -6.45 11.14 -5.55
CA THR A 83 -7.24 11.33 -6.77
C THR A 83 -8.27 10.23 -6.98
N LEU A 84 -7.88 8.96 -6.76
CA LEU A 84 -8.74 7.81 -7.00
C LEU A 84 -9.71 7.50 -5.85
N LEU A 85 -9.44 7.93 -4.62
CA LEU A 85 -10.35 7.69 -3.52
C LEU A 85 -11.64 8.51 -3.66
N LYS A 86 -12.78 7.88 -3.35
CA LYS A 86 -14.05 8.58 -3.12
C LYS A 86 -13.94 9.50 -1.90
N ALA A 87 -14.86 10.44 -1.73
CA ALA A 87 -14.90 11.32 -0.56
C ALA A 87 -14.96 10.53 0.77
N ASN A 88 -15.68 9.42 0.80
CA ASN A 88 -15.77 8.52 1.95
C ASN A 88 -14.92 7.25 1.73
N GLY A 89 -13.96 7.28 0.81
CA GLY A 89 -13.10 6.16 0.52
C GLY A 89 -11.99 6.00 1.56
N VAL A 90 -11.47 4.80 1.69
CA VAL A 90 -10.43 4.45 2.66
C VAL A 90 -9.17 3.98 1.95
N GLY A 91 -8.04 4.65 2.22
CA GLY A 91 -6.72 4.16 1.85
C GLY A 91 -6.12 3.37 3.01
N ILE A 92 -5.54 2.23 2.73
CA ILE A 92 -4.86 1.40 3.72
C ILE A 92 -3.40 1.27 3.32
N ILE A 93 -2.52 1.84 4.13
CA ILE A 93 -1.07 1.79 3.93
C ILE A 93 -0.46 0.91 5.01
N GLU A 94 0.34 -0.06 4.60
CA GLU A 94 1.08 -0.95 5.50
C GLU A 94 2.58 -0.74 5.29
N PHE A 95 3.31 -0.47 6.36
CA PHE A 95 4.76 -0.25 6.35
C PHE A 95 5.37 -0.51 7.73
N HIS A 96 6.71 -0.69 7.78
CA HIS A 96 7.45 -0.83 9.04
C HIS A 96 7.62 0.53 9.72
N ASN A 97 7.24 0.61 11.01
CA ASN A 97 7.47 1.82 11.80
C ASN A 97 8.95 1.99 12.14
N ALA A 98 9.54 3.11 11.71
CA ALA A 98 10.93 3.43 11.98
C ALA A 98 11.26 3.54 13.48
N GLU A 99 10.32 4.01 14.30
CA GLU A 99 10.52 4.10 15.76
C GLU A 99 10.70 2.71 16.37
N LEU A 100 9.83 1.75 16.03
CA LEU A 100 9.93 0.37 16.51
C LEU A 100 11.19 -0.34 15.98
N LEU A 101 11.58 -0.09 14.73
CA LEU A 101 12.83 -0.63 14.19
C LEU A 101 14.05 -0.21 15.03
N LEU A 102 14.08 1.04 15.48
CA LEU A 102 15.16 1.57 16.31
C LEU A 102 15.07 1.07 17.76
N GLU A 103 13.88 1.09 18.38
CA GLU A 103 13.67 0.67 19.77
C GLU A 103 13.95 -0.82 19.95
N GLN A 104 13.56 -1.65 18.99
CA GLN A 104 13.71 -3.11 19.04
C GLN A 104 15.00 -3.61 18.39
N LEU A 105 15.84 -2.69 17.89
CA LEU A 105 17.14 -2.99 17.24
C LEU A 105 17.02 -3.96 16.05
N HIS A 106 15.96 -3.80 15.25
CA HIS A 106 15.70 -4.62 14.07
C HIS A 106 16.56 -4.19 12.87
N TYR A 107 17.88 -4.35 12.96
CA TYR A 107 18.84 -3.92 11.91
C TYR A 107 18.74 -4.73 10.62
N ASP A 108 18.19 -5.93 10.64
CA ASP A 108 17.94 -6.81 9.50
C ASP A 108 16.91 -6.23 8.51
N TYR A 109 16.07 -5.28 8.95
CA TYR A 109 15.18 -4.52 8.06
C TYR A 109 15.87 -3.36 7.33
N ILE A 110 17.12 -3.05 7.67
CA ILE A 110 17.88 -1.97 7.04
C ILE A 110 18.66 -2.55 5.86
N TYR A 111 18.07 -2.47 4.66
CA TYR A 111 18.68 -2.95 3.43
C TYR A 111 18.31 -2.07 2.23
N HIS A 112 19.03 -2.25 1.12
CA HIS A 112 19.05 -1.33 -0.01
C HIS A 112 17.72 -1.17 -0.77
N GLU A 113 16.77 -2.09 -0.61
CA GLU A 113 15.44 -2.00 -1.23
C GLU A 113 14.51 -1.06 -0.47
N HIS A 114 14.74 -0.85 0.84
CA HIS A 114 14.03 0.15 1.63
C HIS A 114 14.69 1.51 1.44
N LEU A 115 14.14 2.33 0.55
CA LEU A 115 14.64 3.67 0.29
C LEU A 115 14.34 4.64 1.43
N PHE A 116 13.27 4.38 2.18
CA PHE A 116 12.78 5.24 3.24
C PHE A 116 12.30 4.43 4.44
N TYR A 117 12.45 5.03 5.61
CA TYR A 117 11.95 4.52 6.88
C TYR A 117 11.07 5.60 7.50
N TYR A 118 9.78 5.31 7.64
CA TYR A 118 8.80 6.28 8.08
C TYR A 118 8.40 6.07 9.53
N THR A 119 8.31 7.19 10.27
CA THR A 119 7.53 7.26 11.51
C THR A 119 6.08 7.58 11.17
N LEU A 120 5.17 7.37 12.11
CA LEU A 120 3.78 7.77 11.95
C LEU A 120 3.65 9.28 11.69
N THR A 121 4.41 10.10 12.42
CA THR A 121 4.45 11.57 12.23
C THR A 121 4.84 11.95 10.81
N ALA A 122 5.84 11.27 10.23
CA ALA A 122 6.30 11.55 8.86
C ALA A 122 5.24 11.19 7.81
N ILE A 123 4.57 10.05 7.98
CA ILE A 123 3.47 9.62 7.09
C ILE A 123 2.28 10.55 7.21
N ASP A 124 1.84 10.90 8.42
CA ASP A 124 0.73 11.83 8.63
C ASP A 124 1.00 13.19 7.96
N TYR A 125 2.21 13.72 8.14
CA TYR A 125 2.62 14.95 7.47
C TYR A 125 2.58 14.84 5.94
N LEU A 126 3.07 13.73 5.38
CA LEU A 126 3.04 13.46 3.94
C LEU A 126 1.61 13.39 3.41
N LEU A 127 0.73 12.66 4.08
CA LEU A 127 -0.66 12.47 3.70
C LEU A 127 -1.45 13.77 3.72
N ASN A 128 -1.26 14.58 4.77
CA ASN A 128 -1.92 15.88 4.91
C ASN A 128 -1.56 16.84 3.76
N LYS A 129 -0.35 16.76 3.20
CA LYS A 129 0.02 17.54 2.00
C LYS A 129 -0.80 17.19 0.75
N HIS A 130 -1.40 16.01 0.71
CA HIS A 130 -2.21 15.52 -0.41
C HIS A 130 -3.71 15.46 -0.09
N GLY A 131 -4.14 16.11 1.00
CA GLY A 131 -5.55 16.15 1.41
C GLY A 131 -6.06 14.85 2.01
N LEU A 132 -5.16 13.95 2.40
CA LEU A 132 -5.48 12.73 3.14
C LEU A 132 -5.11 12.92 4.61
N TYR A 133 -5.80 12.22 5.52
CA TYR A 133 -5.48 12.24 6.94
C TYR A 133 -5.59 10.84 7.56
N VAL A 134 -4.78 10.61 8.58
CA VAL A 134 -4.82 9.37 9.36
C VAL A 134 -6.00 9.44 10.33
N PHE A 135 -6.89 8.45 10.29
CA PHE A 135 -8.02 8.36 11.21
C PHE A 135 -7.97 7.16 12.13
N ASP A 136 -7.21 6.12 11.74
CA ASP A 136 -7.06 4.92 12.55
C ASP A 136 -5.69 4.28 12.30
N ILE A 137 -5.17 3.61 13.31
CA ILE A 137 -3.86 2.95 13.29
C ILE A 137 -4.03 1.56 13.88
N LEU A 138 -3.55 0.55 13.15
CA LEU A 138 -3.54 -0.83 13.61
C LEU A 138 -2.10 -1.33 13.72
N ASP A 139 -1.73 -1.80 14.88
CA ASP A 139 -0.49 -2.56 15.06
C ASP A 139 -0.74 -4.00 14.62
N ILE A 140 -0.03 -4.44 13.59
CA ILE A 140 -0.13 -5.79 13.06
C ILE A 140 1.17 -6.51 13.36
N ALA A 141 1.11 -7.56 14.19
CA ALA A 141 2.24 -8.46 14.36
C ALA A 141 2.32 -9.40 13.14
N ILE A 142 3.40 -9.33 12.37
CA ILE A 142 3.65 -10.31 11.31
C ILE A 142 4.64 -11.34 11.83
N ILE A 143 4.17 -12.57 12.00
CA ILE A 143 5.02 -13.72 12.29
C ILE A 143 5.68 -14.12 10.97
N GLN A 144 6.92 -13.73 10.77
CA GLN A 144 7.73 -14.32 9.68
C GLN A 144 8.20 -15.70 10.12
N HIS A 145 7.67 -16.73 9.47
CA HIS A 145 8.13 -18.12 9.61
C HIS A 145 9.52 -18.31 8.97
N TYR A 146 10.55 -17.77 9.59
CA TYR A 146 11.89 -18.31 9.46
C TYR A 146 12.34 -18.74 10.85
N ASN A 147 12.96 -19.92 10.98
CA ASN A 147 13.38 -20.64 12.19
C ASN A 147 14.38 -19.86 13.10
N TRP A 148 14.19 -18.58 13.31
CA TRP A 148 14.96 -17.75 14.22
C TRP A 148 14.00 -16.84 14.97
N SER A 149 13.99 -16.93 16.29
CA SER A 149 13.29 -16.14 17.31
C SER A 149 12.05 -15.33 16.86
N PRO A 150 10.96 -15.38 17.61
CA PRO A 150 9.80 -14.52 17.31
C PRO A 150 10.22 -13.06 17.54
N CYS A 151 10.72 -12.40 16.48
CA CYS A 151 10.75 -10.96 16.44
C CYS A 151 9.30 -10.52 16.25
N ASP A 152 8.71 -9.93 17.28
CA ASP A 152 7.43 -9.22 17.20
C ASP A 152 7.63 -8.00 16.30
N CYS A 153 7.60 -8.20 14.97
CA CYS A 153 7.67 -7.11 14.01
C CYS A 153 6.28 -6.49 13.92
N SER A 154 6.08 -5.38 14.61
CA SER A 154 4.85 -4.62 14.53
C SER A 154 4.84 -3.80 13.23
N TYR A 155 3.88 -4.07 12.36
CA TYR A 155 3.55 -3.23 11.23
C TYR A 155 2.44 -2.27 11.61
N PHE A 156 2.49 -1.03 11.11
CA PHE A 156 1.35 -0.14 11.20
C PHE A 156 0.50 -0.26 9.95
N GLY A 157 -0.77 -0.56 10.15
CA GLY A 157 -1.79 -0.27 9.15
C GLY A 157 -2.32 1.13 9.42
N VAL A 158 -2.21 2.02 8.46
CA VAL A 158 -2.79 3.36 8.55
C VAL A 158 -4.03 3.41 7.69
N GLY A 159 -5.19 3.59 8.32
CA GLY A 159 -6.44 3.87 7.62
C GLY A 159 -6.52 5.36 7.25
N LEU A 160 -6.87 5.65 6.00
CA LEU A 160 -6.95 7.00 5.47
C LEU A 160 -8.38 7.31 5.03
N ILE A 161 -8.89 8.48 5.38
CA ILE A 161 -10.12 9.01 4.76
C ILE A 161 -9.70 9.92 3.60
N GLY A 162 -10.28 9.69 2.41
CA GLY A 162 -10.11 10.62 1.31
C GLY A 162 -10.97 11.86 1.50
N ASN A 163 -10.38 13.01 1.22
CA ASN A 163 -10.97 14.35 1.04
C ASN A 163 -12.23 14.65 1.86
N GLY A 164 -12.06 15.36 2.97
CA GLY A 164 -13.13 16.13 3.60
C GLY A 164 -13.48 17.37 2.78
#